data_44482da6298fb840e7e157b7e5887d6a
#
_entry.id   44482da6298fb840e7e157b7e5887d6a
#
_cell.length_a   1.000
_cell.length_b   1.000
_cell.length_c   1.000
_cell.angle_alpha   90.00
_cell.angle_beta   90.00
_cell.angle_gamma   90.00
#
_symmetry.space_group_name_H-M   'P 1'
#
loop_
_entity.id
_entity.type
_entity.pdbx_description
1 polymer ?
#
loop_
_entity_poly.entity_id
_entity_poly.type
_entity_poly.pdbx_seq_one_letter_code
_entity_poly.pdbx_strand_id
1 'polypeptide(L)'
;IQLARGKYVWIAEADDLADVHFLEECVRWAEQQPDTAFCYVGSQIIDEEGQVSAKDINHWGGRAKREANIFPGKAFAEHNLYWRNYTLNASGVLFRRTYALTLVQSPFLTMRYCGDWMFWFQMALQGSVVEIYRNLNFFRQHPAKVTVSSQAEGRGVNEDIQILAFMESQLPPLATYKKRLRRGLLYKKIGRKPMSHSSKIALFDRMDAELGSSRADYWLMVSNQLLRWIFPNLLTRGRDRLK
;
A
#
# COMPACT_ATOMS: atom_id res chain seq x y z
N ILE A 1 -8.04 18.24 -2.97
CA ILE A 1 -7.29 18.21 -4.25
C ILE A 1 -7.82 19.31 -5.19
N GLN A 2 -9.12 19.45 -5.38
CA GLN A 2 -9.73 20.48 -6.28
C GLN A 2 -9.39 21.92 -5.88
N LEU A 3 -9.32 22.20 -4.57
CA LEU A 3 -8.98 23.53 -4.04
C LEU A 3 -7.49 23.86 -4.13
N ALA A 4 -6.62 22.84 -4.25
CA ALA A 4 -5.19 23.07 -4.39
C ALA A 4 -4.86 23.76 -5.71
N ARG A 5 -3.87 24.67 -5.74
CA ARG A 5 -3.44 25.43 -6.92
C ARG A 5 -2.04 25.04 -7.42
N GLY A 6 -1.27 24.35 -6.61
CA GLY A 6 0.10 23.93 -6.92
C GLY A 6 0.19 22.83 -7.98
N LYS A 7 1.36 22.66 -8.56
CA LYS A 7 1.71 21.55 -9.45
C LYS A 7 1.63 20.20 -8.71
N TYR A 8 2.05 20.22 -7.45
CA TYR A 8 2.00 19.10 -6.53
C TYR A 8 1.05 19.38 -5.37
N VAL A 9 0.58 18.33 -4.74
CA VAL A 9 -0.27 18.37 -3.54
C VAL A 9 0.39 17.52 -2.45
N TRP A 10 0.35 18.03 -1.25
CA TRP A 10 0.71 17.35 -0.02
C TRP A 10 -0.48 17.37 0.94
N ILE A 11 -0.82 16.23 1.51
CA ILE A 11 -1.84 16.10 2.55
C ILE A 11 -1.10 16.01 3.89
N ALA A 12 -0.96 17.14 4.57
CA ALA A 12 -0.40 17.18 5.91
C ALA A 12 -1.50 16.83 6.92
N GLU A 13 -1.46 15.61 7.48
CA GLU A 13 -2.38 15.20 8.54
C GLU A 13 -2.04 15.97 9.82
N ALA A 14 -3.07 16.41 10.56
CA ALA A 14 -2.93 17.36 11.65
C ALA A 14 -2.14 16.82 12.85
N ASP A 15 -2.03 15.51 12.98
CA ASP A 15 -1.34 14.80 14.07
C ASP A 15 0.08 14.36 13.71
N ASP A 16 0.48 14.47 12.46
CA ASP A 16 1.82 14.11 12.01
C ASP A 16 2.79 15.30 12.00
N LEU A 17 4.09 15.00 11.89
CA LEU A 17 5.14 16.01 11.71
C LEU A 17 5.94 15.69 10.43
N ALA A 18 6.46 16.72 9.79
CA ALA A 18 7.37 16.60 8.67
C ALA A 18 8.73 17.25 8.98
N ASP A 19 9.80 16.66 8.46
CA ASP A 19 11.11 17.27 8.43
C ASP A 19 11.08 18.55 7.57
N VAL A 20 11.85 19.55 7.94
CA VAL A 20 11.91 20.84 7.23
C VAL A 20 12.32 20.68 5.75
N HIS A 21 13.04 19.63 5.41
CA HIS A 21 13.49 19.31 4.06
C HIS A 21 12.53 18.41 3.28
N PHE A 22 11.37 18.01 3.85
CA PHE A 22 10.45 17.08 3.19
C PHE A 22 10.02 17.55 1.82
N LEU A 23 9.51 18.79 1.72
CA LEU A 23 9.03 19.35 0.45
C LEU A 23 10.17 19.57 -0.54
N GLU A 24 11.30 20.08 -0.07
CA GLU A 24 12.50 20.30 -0.90
C GLU A 24 12.94 19.00 -1.59
N GLU A 25 13.11 17.93 -0.81
CA GLU A 25 13.55 16.64 -1.31
C GLU A 25 12.51 16.01 -2.26
N CYS A 26 11.23 16.04 -1.90
CA CYS A 26 10.19 15.49 -2.75
C CYS A 26 10.07 16.24 -4.09
N VAL A 27 10.14 17.58 -4.07
CA VAL A 27 10.09 18.40 -5.29
C VAL A 27 11.34 18.18 -6.12
N ARG A 28 12.53 18.15 -5.52
CA ARG A 28 13.81 17.89 -6.21
C ARG A 28 13.73 16.60 -7.04
N TRP A 29 13.24 15.51 -6.45
CA TRP A 29 13.11 14.24 -7.13
C TRP A 29 11.97 14.22 -8.16
N ALA A 30 10.83 14.85 -7.86
CA ALA A 30 9.70 14.92 -8.78
C ALA A 30 10.00 15.73 -10.04
N GLU A 31 10.87 16.76 -9.95
CA GLU A 31 11.27 17.57 -11.11
C GLU A 31 12.36 16.90 -11.97
N GLN A 32 13.15 16.00 -11.39
CA GLN A 32 14.11 15.21 -12.17
C GLN A 32 13.42 14.19 -13.09
N GLN A 33 12.18 13.78 -12.76
CA GLN A 33 11.40 12.83 -13.52
C GLN A 33 10.05 13.46 -13.90
N PRO A 34 9.90 14.01 -15.12
CA PRO A 34 8.72 14.79 -15.51
C PRO A 34 7.38 14.06 -15.42
N ASP A 35 7.34 12.73 -15.52
CA ASP A 35 6.15 11.89 -15.40
C ASP A 35 5.90 11.36 -13.99
N THR A 36 6.59 11.86 -12.96
CA THR A 36 6.38 11.42 -11.58
C THR A 36 4.94 11.63 -11.15
N ALA A 37 4.28 10.53 -10.76
CA ALA A 37 2.94 10.55 -10.20
C ALA A 37 2.97 10.93 -8.73
N PHE A 38 3.87 10.34 -7.96
CA PHE A 38 4.11 10.70 -6.56
C PHE A 38 5.50 10.31 -6.09
N CYS A 39 5.97 11.04 -5.08
CA CYS A 39 7.16 10.73 -4.29
C CYS A 39 6.71 10.37 -2.89
N TYR A 40 7.32 9.36 -2.26
CA TYR A 40 7.12 9.07 -0.86
C TYR A 40 8.43 8.87 -0.13
N VAL A 41 8.43 9.25 1.13
CA VAL A 41 9.60 9.20 2.01
C VAL A 41 9.44 8.12 3.08
N GLY A 42 10.50 7.82 3.79
CA GLY A 42 10.43 7.02 5.00
C GLY A 42 9.72 7.75 6.12
N SER A 43 9.08 6.95 6.99
CA SER A 43 8.41 7.44 8.18
C SER A 43 9.05 6.86 9.44
N GLN A 44 9.15 7.68 10.49
CA GLN A 44 9.42 7.26 11.85
C GLN A 44 8.13 7.33 12.67
N ILE A 45 7.91 6.36 13.54
CA ILE A 45 6.79 6.41 14.47
C ILE A 45 7.16 7.38 15.60
N ILE A 46 6.23 8.27 15.95
CA ILE A 46 6.28 9.08 17.15
C ILE A 46 5.07 8.79 18.04
N ASP A 47 5.24 8.98 19.35
CA ASP A 47 4.15 8.90 20.33
C ASP A 47 3.39 10.25 20.45
N GLU A 48 2.50 10.34 21.45
CA GLU A 48 1.71 11.56 21.70
C GLU A 48 2.59 12.75 22.07
N GLU A 49 3.69 12.53 22.75
CA GLU A 49 4.68 13.54 23.18
C GLU A 49 5.68 13.90 22.07
N GLY A 50 5.65 13.22 20.92
CA GLY A 50 6.56 13.43 19.81
C GLY A 50 7.88 12.67 19.93
N GLN A 51 8.01 11.72 20.88
CA GLN A 51 9.21 10.91 21.02
C GLN A 51 9.29 9.84 19.94
N VAL A 52 10.46 9.71 19.31
CA VAL A 52 10.68 8.77 18.22
C VAL A 52 10.81 7.35 18.75
N SER A 53 9.99 6.44 18.21
CA SER A 53 10.11 5.00 18.47
C SER A 53 11.34 4.41 17.76
N ALA A 54 12.05 3.51 18.43
CA ALA A 54 13.15 2.76 17.84
C ALA A 54 12.70 1.75 16.76
N LYS A 55 11.39 1.54 16.59
CA LYS A 55 10.85 0.59 15.62
C LYS A 55 10.94 1.14 14.20
N ASP A 56 11.78 0.53 13.38
CA ASP A 56 11.78 0.79 11.93
C ASP A 56 10.53 0.16 11.27
N ILE A 57 9.76 1.01 10.60
CA ILE A 57 8.57 0.61 9.84
C ILE A 57 8.78 0.65 8.33
N ASN A 58 9.93 1.16 7.89
CA ASN A 58 10.27 1.22 6.48
C ASN A 58 10.69 -0.16 5.95
N HIS A 59 10.45 -0.38 4.68
CA HIS A 59 10.72 -1.69 4.07
C HIS A 59 11.86 -1.62 3.05
N TRP A 60 12.86 -0.80 3.32
CA TRP A 60 13.94 -0.50 2.38
C TRP A 60 14.92 -1.66 2.18
N GLY A 61 15.25 -2.39 3.25
CA GLY A 61 16.29 -3.40 3.20
C GLY A 61 17.62 -2.82 2.72
N GLY A 62 18.32 -3.53 1.85
CA GLY A 62 19.59 -3.07 1.29
C GLY A 62 19.53 -1.86 0.36
N ARG A 63 18.33 -1.38 0.00
CA ARG A 63 18.12 -0.22 -0.87
C ARG A 63 18.41 1.12 -0.19
N ALA A 64 18.37 1.17 1.14
CA ALA A 64 18.68 2.37 1.90
C ALA A 64 20.12 2.89 1.73
N LYS A 65 20.96 2.19 0.96
CA LYS A 65 22.29 2.66 0.54
C LYS A 65 22.25 3.72 -0.58
N ARG A 66 21.07 3.93 -1.21
CA ARG A 66 20.84 4.95 -2.24
C ARG A 66 20.07 6.11 -1.62
N GLU A 67 20.09 7.28 -2.27
CA GLU A 67 19.25 8.41 -1.86
C GLU A 67 17.77 8.16 -2.20
N ALA A 68 17.50 7.66 -3.39
CA ALA A 68 16.17 7.33 -3.86
C ALA A 68 16.19 6.24 -4.93
N ASN A 69 15.00 5.74 -5.29
CA ASN A 69 14.79 4.91 -6.47
C ASN A 69 13.54 5.38 -7.23
N ILE A 70 13.62 5.35 -8.56
CA ILE A 70 12.53 5.71 -9.46
C ILE A 70 12.01 4.43 -10.08
N PHE A 71 10.72 4.17 -9.92
CA PHE A 71 10.06 2.99 -10.46
C PHE A 71 9.11 3.37 -11.58
N PRO A 72 9.08 2.61 -12.69
CA PRO A 72 7.95 2.67 -13.61
C PRO A 72 6.65 2.37 -12.86
N GLY A 73 5.68 3.28 -12.90
CA GLY A 73 4.53 3.22 -11.99
C GLY A 73 3.68 1.97 -12.18
N LYS A 74 3.43 1.51 -13.42
CA LYS A 74 2.70 0.24 -13.66
C LYS A 74 3.42 -0.96 -13.06
N ALA A 75 4.75 -1.01 -13.15
CA ALA A 75 5.53 -2.07 -12.54
C ALA A 75 5.49 -1.96 -11.00
N PHE A 76 5.56 -0.75 -10.45
CA PHE A 76 5.38 -0.53 -9.01
C PHE A 76 3.98 -0.95 -8.53
N ALA A 77 2.93 -0.65 -9.30
CA ALA A 77 1.57 -1.10 -9.01
C ALA A 77 1.48 -2.64 -8.97
N GLU A 78 2.03 -3.35 -9.98
CA GLU A 78 1.98 -4.81 -10.08
C GLU A 78 2.83 -5.52 -9.02
N HIS A 79 4.06 -5.07 -8.83
CA HIS A 79 5.05 -5.78 -8.00
C HIS A 79 5.05 -5.35 -6.53
N ASN A 80 4.56 -4.13 -6.24
CA ASN A 80 4.52 -3.58 -4.89
C ASN A 80 3.08 -3.40 -4.39
N LEU A 81 2.31 -2.45 -4.96
CA LEU A 81 1.00 -2.09 -4.43
C LEU A 81 -0.03 -3.20 -4.54
N TYR A 82 0.03 -4.06 -5.54
CA TYR A 82 -0.83 -5.26 -5.62
C TYR A 82 -0.69 -6.16 -4.37
N TRP A 83 0.47 -6.17 -3.72
CA TRP A 83 0.75 -7.02 -2.58
C TRP A 83 0.45 -6.37 -1.24
N ARG A 84 0.67 -5.07 -1.12
CA ARG A 84 0.42 -4.28 0.10
C ARG A 84 0.53 -2.79 -0.15
N ASN A 85 -0.06 -1.98 0.73
CA ASN A 85 0.24 -0.56 0.77
C ASN A 85 1.68 -0.34 1.28
N TYR A 86 2.49 0.34 0.47
CA TYR A 86 3.88 0.71 0.80
C TYR A 86 4.00 2.15 1.25
N THR A 87 3.00 2.97 0.96
CA THR A 87 2.90 4.32 1.50
C THR A 87 2.31 4.24 2.91
N LEU A 88 3.10 4.58 3.91
CA LEU A 88 2.72 4.32 5.31
C LEU A 88 1.61 5.24 5.79
N ASN A 89 1.63 6.50 5.36
CA ASN A 89 0.55 7.46 5.54
C ASN A 89 0.62 8.57 4.48
N ALA A 90 -0.43 9.38 4.36
CA ALA A 90 -0.54 10.43 3.36
C ALA A 90 0.44 11.58 3.61
N SER A 91 0.79 11.86 4.87
CA SER A 91 1.72 12.94 5.24
C SER A 91 3.13 12.72 4.71
N GLY A 92 3.51 11.47 4.41
CA GLY A 92 4.80 11.13 3.83
C GLY A 92 4.84 11.16 2.29
N VAL A 93 3.82 11.73 1.62
CA VAL A 93 3.67 11.66 0.16
C VAL A 93 3.42 13.03 -0.46
N LEU A 94 4.20 13.36 -1.48
CA LEU A 94 3.95 14.47 -2.39
C LEU A 94 3.50 13.92 -3.75
N PHE A 95 2.38 14.36 -4.29
CA PHE A 95 1.81 13.81 -5.51
C PHE A 95 1.40 14.88 -6.54
N ARG A 96 1.40 14.48 -7.81
CA ARG A 96 1.05 15.34 -8.94
C ARG A 96 -0.44 15.64 -8.96
N ARG A 97 -0.78 16.93 -8.87
CA ARG A 97 -2.18 17.39 -8.84
C ARG A 97 -2.97 17.00 -10.08
N THR A 98 -2.39 17.15 -11.28
CA THR A 98 -3.10 16.87 -12.54
C THR A 98 -3.56 15.42 -12.65
N TYR A 99 -2.74 14.45 -12.16
CA TYR A 99 -3.10 13.04 -12.13
C TYR A 99 -4.18 12.76 -11.07
N ALA A 100 -4.05 13.36 -9.90
CA ALA A 100 -5.04 13.19 -8.84
C ALA A 100 -6.43 13.73 -9.21
N LEU A 101 -6.49 14.79 -10.02
CA LEU A 101 -7.76 15.36 -10.50
C LEU A 101 -8.53 14.41 -11.43
N THR A 102 -7.87 13.48 -12.11
CA THR A 102 -8.56 12.45 -12.92
C THR A 102 -9.27 11.40 -12.08
N LEU A 103 -8.97 11.34 -10.78
CA LEU A 103 -9.47 10.34 -9.84
C LEU A 103 -10.62 10.83 -8.94
N VAL A 104 -11.13 12.03 -9.17
CA VAL A 104 -12.17 12.66 -8.32
C VAL A 104 -13.54 11.96 -8.33
N GLN A 105 -13.73 10.96 -9.17
CA GLN A 105 -14.92 10.10 -9.20
C GLN A 105 -14.58 8.62 -8.90
N SER A 106 -13.38 8.35 -8.42
CA SER A 106 -12.93 6.98 -8.16
C SER A 106 -13.58 6.37 -6.92
N PRO A 107 -13.77 5.04 -6.89
CA PRO A 107 -14.31 4.33 -5.73
C PRO A 107 -13.57 4.55 -4.41
N PHE A 108 -12.30 4.97 -4.42
CA PHE A 108 -11.56 5.23 -3.18
C PHE A 108 -12.23 6.28 -2.29
N LEU A 109 -13.02 7.21 -2.87
CA LEU A 109 -13.73 8.26 -2.13
C LEU A 109 -14.79 7.72 -1.16
N THR A 110 -15.31 6.53 -1.42
CA THR A 110 -16.31 5.87 -0.56
C THR A 110 -15.67 4.88 0.43
N MET A 111 -14.37 4.67 0.33
CA MET A 111 -13.62 3.80 1.23
C MET A 111 -13.20 4.54 2.49
N ARG A 112 -13.31 3.85 3.63
CA ARG A 112 -12.97 4.42 4.93
C ARG A 112 -11.61 3.96 5.46
N TYR A 113 -11.17 2.77 5.08
CA TYR A 113 -10.01 2.10 5.70
C TYR A 113 -8.83 1.89 4.76
N CYS A 114 -9.10 1.77 3.46
CA CYS A 114 -8.10 1.41 2.47
C CYS A 114 -8.14 2.34 1.24
N GLY A 115 -8.85 3.47 1.34
CA GLY A 115 -9.00 4.42 0.23
C GLY A 115 -7.67 5.01 -0.22
N ASP A 116 -6.75 5.28 0.70
CA ASP A 116 -5.39 5.71 0.42
C ASP A 116 -4.63 4.70 -0.46
N TRP A 117 -4.73 3.40 -0.14
CA TRP A 117 -4.08 2.36 -0.92
C TRP A 117 -4.60 2.29 -2.35
N MET A 118 -5.93 2.36 -2.55
CA MET A 118 -6.53 2.42 -3.87
C MET A 118 -6.10 3.69 -4.61
N PHE A 119 -6.05 4.83 -3.93
CA PHE A 119 -5.60 6.09 -4.52
C PHE A 119 -4.14 5.99 -5.02
N TRP A 120 -3.22 5.51 -4.19
CA TRP A 120 -1.82 5.36 -4.59
C TRP A 120 -1.63 4.36 -5.73
N PHE A 121 -2.42 3.29 -5.74
CA PHE A 121 -2.41 2.35 -6.86
C PHE A 121 -2.82 3.02 -8.17
N GLN A 122 -3.92 3.78 -8.16
CA GLN A 122 -4.39 4.49 -9.35
C GLN A 122 -3.43 5.60 -9.80
N MET A 123 -2.81 6.29 -8.85
CA MET A 123 -1.76 7.27 -9.14
C MET A 123 -0.55 6.60 -9.83
N ALA A 124 -0.11 5.45 -9.34
CA ALA A 124 1.01 4.71 -9.93
C ALA A 124 0.74 4.26 -11.38
N LEU A 125 -0.52 4.01 -11.76
CA LEU A 125 -0.87 3.68 -13.14
C LEU A 125 -0.66 4.84 -14.13
N GLN A 126 -0.57 6.07 -13.64
CA GLN A 126 -0.48 7.27 -14.48
C GLN A 126 0.95 7.78 -14.70
N GLY A 127 1.91 7.38 -13.87
CA GLY A 127 3.28 7.87 -14.00
C GLY A 127 4.25 7.15 -13.07
N SER A 128 5.49 7.61 -13.04
CA SER A 128 6.55 7.04 -12.23
C SER A 128 6.32 7.27 -10.73
N VAL A 129 6.88 6.38 -9.92
CA VAL A 129 6.86 6.46 -8.45
C VAL A 129 8.28 6.62 -7.93
N VAL A 130 8.51 7.59 -7.06
CA VAL A 130 9.81 7.82 -6.43
C VAL A 130 9.76 7.42 -4.96
N GLU A 131 10.62 6.50 -4.56
CA GLU A 131 10.86 6.12 -3.16
C GLU A 131 12.14 6.80 -2.67
N ILE A 132 12.04 7.73 -1.73
CA ILE A 132 13.17 8.46 -1.14
C ILE A 132 13.57 7.77 0.15
N TYR A 133 14.85 7.36 0.27
CA TYR A 133 15.36 6.58 1.40
C TYR A 133 15.85 7.48 2.56
N ARG A 134 15.01 8.46 2.93
CA ARG A 134 15.20 9.33 4.08
C ARG A 134 13.94 9.34 4.93
N ASN A 135 14.11 9.35 6.24
CA ASN A 135 13.01 9.52 7.19
C ASN A 135 12.69 11.00 7.31
N LEU A 136 11.76 11.48 6.50
CA LEU A 136 11.34 12.88 6.46
C LEU A 136 9.88 13.07 6.91
N ASN A 137 9.23 11.99 7.36
CA ASN A 137 7.89 12.01 7.91
C ASN A 137 7.88 11.37 9.29
N PHE A 138 7.15 11.97 10.24
CA PHE A 138 6.98 11.48 11.59
C PHE A 138 5.50 11.15 11.80
N PHE A 139 5.21 9.85 11.80
CA PHE A 139 3.88 9.29 11.84
C PHE A 139 3.44 9.07 13.29
N ARG A 140 2.52 9.89 13.79
CA ARG A 140 2.05 9.78 15.17
C ARG A 140 1.13 8.58 15.34
N GLN A 141 1.36 7.82 16.39
CA GLN A 141 0.53 6.68 16.76
C GLN A 141 -0.25 6.98 18.06
N HIS A 142 -1.58 6.97 17.97
CA HIS A 142 -2.48 7.11 19.11
C HIS A 142 -3.17 5.78 19.42
N PRO A 143 -3.49 5.51 20.70
CA PRO A 143 -4.31 4.35 21.09
C PRO A 143 -5.72 4.37 20.48
N ALA A 144 -6.27 5.55 20.19
CA ALA A 144 -7.63 5.77 19.67
C ALA A 144 -7.77 5.70 18.14
N LYS A 145 -6.80 5.11 17.41
CA LYS A 145 -6.86 5.07 15.94
C LYS A 145 -8.09 4.36 15.40
N VAL A 146 -8.68 4.94 14.34
CA VAL A 146 -9.75 4.35 13.51
C VAL A 146 -9.39 2.92 13.06
N THR A 147 -8.12 2.62 12.86
CA THR A 147 -7.61 1.30 12.50
C THR A 147 -7.92 0.22 13.54
N VAL A 148 -8.00 0.57 14.84
CA VAL A 148 -8.28 -0.40 15.92
C VAL A 148 -9.76 -0.80 15.91
N SER A 149 -10.68 0.17 15.77
CA SER A 149 -12.14 -0.11 15.71
C SER A 149 -12.54 -0.87 14.43
N SER A 150 -11.86 -0.62 13.31
CA SER A 150 -12.09 -1.31 12.04
C SER A 150 -11.76 -2.80 12.07
N GLN A 151 -10.86 -3.19 12.98
CA GLN A 151 -10.39 -4.56 13.07
C GLN A 151 -11.47 -5.52 13.62
N ALA A 152 -12.35 -5.06 14.51
CA ALA A 152 -13.36 -5.88 15.14
C ALA A 152 -14.53 -6.24 14.21
N GLU A 153 -14.84 -5.39 13.22
CA GLU A 153 -16.06 -5.52 12.40
C GLU A 153 -15.82 -6.08 10.98
N GLY A 154 -14.58 -6.41 10.61
CA GLY A 154 -14.25 -6.93 9.29
C GLY A 154 -14.38 -5.93 8.12
N ARG A 155 -14.77 -4.68 8.39
CA ARG A 155 -15.01 -3.65 7.34
C ARG A 155 -13.76 -3.39 6.49
N GLY A 156 -12.60 -3.30 7.11
CA GLY A 156 -11.34 -3.13 6.36
C GLY A 156 -11.00 -4.33 5.46
N VAL A 157 -11.47 -5.54 5.80
CA VAL A 157 -11.29 -6.72 4.94
C VAL A 157 -12.21 -6.67 3.73
N ASN A 158 -13.44 -6.15 3.89
CA ASN A 158 -14.33 -5.93 2.76
C ASN A 158 -13.70 -4.98 1.73
N GLU A 159 -13.07 -3.91 2.19
CA GLU A 159 -12.34 -3.00 1.31
C GLU A 159 -11.10 -3.64 0.69
N ASP A 160 -10.37 -4.52 1.42
CA ASP A 160 -9.27 -5.30 0.84
C ASP A 160 -9.74 -6.17 -0.35
N ILE A 161 -10.93 -6.80 -0.26
CA ILE A 161 -11.51 -7.60 -1.36
C ILE A 161 -11.80 -6.70 -2.56
N GLN A 162 -12.48 -5.57 -2.33
CA GLN A 162 -12.80 -4.59 -3.38
C GLN A 162 -11.55 -4.06 -4.08
N ILE A 163 -10.53 -3.68 -3.31
CA ILE A 163 -9.26 -3.20 -3.86
C ILE A 163 -8.60 -4.29 -4.70
N LEU A 164 -8.56 -5.53 -4.21
CA LEU A 164 -7.93 -6.62 -4.94
C LEU A 164 -8.65 -6.91 -6.25
N ALA A 165 -10.00 -6.94 -6.25
CA ALA A 165 -10.80 -7.09 -7.46
C ALA A 165 -10.54 -5.94 -8.45
N PHE A 166 -10.52 -4.69 -7.96
CA PHE A 166 -10.21 -3.53 -8.77
C PHE A 166 -8.80 -3.62 -9.37
N MET A 167 -7.78 -3.93 -8.56
CA MET A 167 -6.40 -4.06 -9.05
C MET A 167 -6.27 -5.14 -10.14
N GLU A 168 -6.93 -6.28 -9.95
CA GLU A 168 -6.91 -7.37 -10.94
C GLU A 168 -7.61 -7.00 -12.26
N SER A 169 -8.57 -6.05 -12.23
CA SER A 169 -9.21 -5.52 -13.43
C SER A 169 -8.37 -4.48 -14.19
N GLN A 170 -7.48 -3.77 -13.48
CA GLN A 170 -6.68 -2.67 -14.04
C GLN A 170 -5.28 -3.10 -14.49
N LEU A 171 -4.74 -4.16 -13.90
CA LEU A 171 -3.42 -4.68 -14.27
C LEU A 171 -3.49 -5.53 -15.54
N PRO A 172 -2.38 -5.64 -16.30
CA PRO A 172 -2.25 -6.65 -17.35
C PRO A 172 -2.60 -8.04 -16.80
N PRO A 173 -2.92 -9.03 -17.66
CA PRO A 173 -3.22 -10.37 -17.21
C PRO A 173 -2.14 -10.94 -16.30
N LEU A 174 -2.39 -10.91 -15.00
CA LEU A 174 -1.50 -11.49 -14.00
C LEU A 174 -1.51 -13.01 -14.11
N ALA A 175 -0.35 -13.64 -13.96
CA ALA A 175 -0.26 -15.08 -13.89
C ALA A 175 -1.19 -15.63 -12.80
N THR A 176 -1.97 -16.66 -13.14
CA THR A 176 -2.94 -17.31 -12.25
C THR A 176 -2.31 -17.67 -10.90
N TYR A 177 -1.07 -18.14 -10.92
CA TYR A 177 -0.32 -18.45 -9.70
C TYR A 177 -0.14 -17.22 -8.78
N LYS A 178 0.22 -16.04 -9.32
CA LYS A 178 0.35 -14.79 -8.54
C LYS A 178 -0.98 -14.40 -7.90
N LYS A 179 -2.08 -14.44 -8.67
CA LYS A 179 -3.43 -14.16 -8.17
C LYS A 179 -3.79 -15.09 -7.02
N ARG A 180 -3.62 -16.40 -7.20
CA ARG A 180 -3.92 -17.39 -6.17
C ARG A 180 -3.09 -17.20 -4.90
N LEU A 181 -1.79 -16.88 -5.01
CA LEU A 181 -0.96 -16.56 -3.84
C LEU A 181 -1.46 -15.31 -3.10
N ARG A 182 -1.83 -14.27 -3.84
CA ARG A 182 -2.33 -13.02 -3.22
C ARG A 182 -3.67 -13.23 -2.51
N ARG A 183 -4.57 -14.00 -3.13
CA ARG A 183 -5.86 -14.40 -2.55
C ARG A 183 -5.66 -15.28 -1.33
N GLY A 184 -4.72 -16.22 -1.35
CA GLY A 184 -4.34 -17.03 -0.19
C GLY A 184 -3.83 -16.21 0.98
N LEU A 185 -3.09 -15.11 0.75
CA LEU A 185 -2.71 -14.15 1.79
C LEU A 185 -3.93 -13.45 2.41
N LEU A 186 -4.94 -13.13 1.61
CA LEU A 186 -6.18 -12.54 2.09
C LEU A 186 -7.00 -13.53 2.93
N TYR A 187 -7.10 -14.79 2.50
CA TYR A 187 -7.65 -15.89 3.31
C TYR A 187 -6.99 -15.98 4.69
N LYS A 188 -5.65 -15.97 4.71
CA LYS A 188 -4.88 -15.97 5.97
C LYS A 188 -5.19 -14.75 6.84
N LYS A 189 -5.34 -13.56 6.23
CA LYS A 189 -5.69 -12.32 6.93
C LYS A 189 -7.06 -12.46 7.61
N ILE A 190 -8.10 -12.94 6.88
CA ILE A 190 -9.44 -13.18 7.39
C ILE A 190 -9.41 -14.18 8.55
N GLY A 191 -8.76 -15.32 8.36
CA GLY A 191 -8.68 -16.39 9.36
C GLY A 191 -8.10 -15.93 10.71
N ARG A 192 -7.15 -14.99 10.69
CA ARG A 192 -6.46 -14.45 11.88
C ARG A 192 -7.19 -13.31 12.58
N LYS A 193 -8.22 -12.74 11.97
CA LYS A 193 -8.96 -11.63 12.58
C LYS A 193 -9.82 -12.12 13.76
N PRO A 194 -9.92 -11.35 14.84
CA PRO A 194 -10.80 -11.64 15.99
C PRO A 194 -12.25 -11.32 15.65
N MET A 195 -12.86 -12.16 14.79
CA MET A 195 -14.25 -12.02 14.33
C MET A 195 -15.02 -13.31 14.58
N SER A 196 -16.37 -13.21 14.61
CA SER A 196 -17.22 -14.38 14.70
C SER A 196 -17.00 -15.35 13.52
N HIS A 197 -17.33 -16.61 13.73
CA HIS A 197 -17.21 -17.63 12.67
C HIS A 197 -18.11 -17.31 11.47
N SER A 198 -19.34 -16.86 11.74
CA SER A 198 -20.29 -16.46 10.69
C SER A 198 -19.78 -15.28 9.86
N SER A 199 -19.20 -14.26 10.50
CA SER A 199 -18.58 -13.13 9.79
C SER A 199 -17.41 -13.56 8.89
N LYS A 200 -16.60 -14.52 9.34
CA LYS A 200 -15.51 -15.05 8.51
C LYS A 200 -16.03 -15.81 7.31
N ILE A 201 -17.09 -16.64 7.48
CA ILE A 201 -17.70 -17.36 6.36
C ILE A 201 -18.23 -16.37 5.33
N ALA A 202 -19.00 -15.37 5.74
CA ALA A 202 -19.52 -14.35 4.82
C ALA A 202 -18.43 -13.63 4.02
N LEU A 203 -17.26 -13.35 4.65
CA LEU A 203 -16.11 -12.76 3.95
C LEU A 203 -15.43 -13.74 2.98
N PHE A 204 -15.36 -15.02 3.31
CA PHE A 204 -14.84 -16.04 2.39
C PHE A 204 -15.77 -16.22 1.20
N ASP A 205 -17.08 -16.32 1.42
CA ASP A 205 -18.08 -16.46 0.35
C ASP A 205 -18.03 -15.26 -0.59
N ARG A 206 -17.93 -14.06 -0.03
CA ARG A 206 -17.76 -12.83 -0.83
C ARG A 206 -16.48 -12.85 -1.65
N MET A 207 -15.36 -13.23 -1.05
CA MET A 207 -14.07 -13.33 -1.72
C MET A 207 -14.10 -14.35 -2.84
N ASP A 208 -14.78 -15.49 -2.63
CA ASP A 208 -14.93 -16.52 -3.64
C ASP A 208 -15.80 -16.03 -4.81
N ALA A 209 -16.89 -15.31 -4.52
CA ALA A 209 -17.78 -14.74 -5.53
C ALA A 209 -17.12 -13.63 -6.35
N GLU A 210 -16.44 -12.67 -5.70
CA GLU A 210 -15.87 -11.49 -6.39
C GLU A 210 -14.53 -11.80 -7.10
N LEU A 211 -13.72 -12.71 -6.56
CA LEU A 211 -12.38 -12.97 -7.06
C LEU A 211 -12.25 -14.35 -7.74
N GLY A 212 -13.28 -15.20 -7.70
CA GLY A 212 -13.15 -16.59 -8.12
C GLY A 212 -12.07 -17.34 -7.33
N SER A 213 -11.93 -16.99 -6.04
CA SER A 213 -10.96 -17.63 -5.15
C SER A 213 -11.52 -18.92 -4.57
N SER A 214 -10.68 -19.68 -3.88
CA SER A 214 -11.10 -20.87 -3.16
C SER A 214 -10.18 -21.16 -1.98
N ARG A 215 -10.63 -22.01 -1.08
CA ARG A 215 -9.80 -22.47 0.04
C ARG A 215 -8.48 -23.12 -0.43
N ALA A 216 -8.42 -23.63 -1.65
CA ALA A 216 -7.20 -24.15 -2.25
C ALA A 216 -6.11 -23.08 -2.44
N ASP A 217 -6.48 -21.81 -2.58
CA ASP A 217 -5.52 -20.69 -2.68
C ASP A 217 -4.79 -20.45 -1.38
N TYR A 218 -5.48 -20.65 -0.24
CA TYR A 218 -4.83 -20.63 1.07
C TYR A 218 -3.77 -21.71 1.20
N TRP A 219 -4.09 -22.95 0.84
CA TRP A 219 -3.14 -24.05 0.92
C TRP A 219 -1.99 -23.91 -0.07
N LEU A 220 -2.25 -23.42 -1.27
CA LEU A 220 -1.20 -23.08 -2.23
C LEU A 220 -0.23 -22.04 -1.65
N MET A 221 -0.74 -20.98 -1.01
CA MET A 221 0.05 -19.95 -0.37
C MET A 221 0.88 -20.52 0.78
N VAL A 222 0.30 -21.37 1.64
CA VAL A 222 1.00 -22.02 2.76
C VAL A 222 2.12 -22.92 2.25
N SER A 223 1.81 -23.78 1.25
CA SER A 223 2.81 -24.67 0.62
C SER A 223 3.95 -23.85 -0.01
N ASN A 224 3.63 -22.75 -0.71
CA ASN A 224 4.65 -21.87 -1.26
C ASN A 224 5.53 -21.23 -0.18
N GLN A 225 4.95 -20.81 0.94
CA GLN A 225 5.73 -20.25 2.06
C GLN A 225 6.65 -21.29 2.68
N LEU A 226 6.18 -22.53 2.85
CA LEU A 226 6.96 -23.65 3.40
C LEU A 226 8.09 -24.05 2.45
N LEU A 227 7.79 -24.25 1.16
CA LEU A 227 8.80 -24.59 0.15
C LEU A 227 9.89 -23.51 0.05
N ARG A 228 9.52 -22.24 0.17
CA ARG A 228 10.50 -21.14 0.19
C ARG A 228 11.37 -21.09 1.44
N TRP A 229 10.85 -21.58 2.56
CA TRP A 229 11.65 -21.73 3.77
C TRP A 229 12.71 -22.83 3.60
N ILE A 230 12.33 -23.94 2.94
CA ILE A 230 13.24 -25.08 2.68
C ILE A 230 14.19 -24.78 1.50
N PHE A 231 13.69 -24.13 0.44
CA PHE A 231 14.41 -23.85 -0.81
C PHE A 231 14.39 -22.36 -1.15
N PRO A 232 15.06 -21.49 -0.39
CA PRO A 232 14.96 -20.03 -0.54
C PRO A 232 15.44 -19.50 -1.90
N ASN A 233 16.30 -20.26 -2.61
CA ASN A 233 16.90 -19.86 -3.89
C ASN A 233 16.19 -20.43 -5.12
N LEU A 234 15.33 -21.46 -4.96
CA LEU A 234 14.68 -22.17 -6.06
C LEU A 234 13.30 -21.60 -6.41
N LEU A 235 12.63 -20.99 -5.43
CA LEU A 235 11.30 -20.44 -5.65
C LEU A 235 11.38 -18.93 -5.68
N THR A 236 11.10 -18.36 -6.86
CA THR A 236 10.88 -16.92 -6.99
C THR A 236 9.89 -16.47 -5.94
N ARG A 237 10.19 -15.37 -5.28
CA ARG A 237 9.26 -14.74 -4.36
C ARG A 237 8.02 -14.39 -5.16
N GLY A 238 6.84 -14.94 -4.81
CA GLY A 238 5.57 -14.50 -5.40
C GLY A 238 5.33 -13.00 -5.21
N ARG A 239 6.09 -12.39 -4.32
CA ARG A 239 6.41 -10.97 -4.18
C ARG A 239 7.71 -10.68 -4.92
N ASP A 240 7.66 -10.49 -6.19
CA ASP A 240 8.77 -9.85 -6.88
C ASP A 240 8.65 -8.34 -6.67
N ARG A 241 9.03 -7.92 -5.47
CA ARG A 241 9.22 -6.50 -5.18
C ARG A 241 10.27 -5.97 -6.15
N LEU A 242 9.94 -4.91 -6.88
CA LEU A 242 10.94 -4.18 -7.65
C LEU A 242 12.07 -3.74 -6.71
N LYS A 243 13.28 -4.10 -7.10
CA LYS A 243 14.51 -3.75 -6.36
C LYS A 243 15.10 -2.48 -6.94
#